data_52a11d07d6d92f50493c9c1017e8a957
#
_entry.id   52a11d07d6d92f50493c9c1017e8a957
#
_cell.length_a   1.000
_cell.length_b   1.000
_cell.length_c   1.000
_cell.angle_alpha   90.00
_cell.angle_beta   90.00
_cell.angle_gamma   90.00
#
_symmetry.space_group_name_H-M   'P 1'
#
loop_
_entity.id
_entity.type
_entity.pdbx_description
1 polymer ?
#
loop_
_entity_poly.entity_id
_entity_poly.type
_entity_poly.pdbx_seq_one_letter_code
_entity_poly.pdbx_strand_id
1 'polypeptide(L)'
;IGTDHAYIPIYLVKNDLAEYVIAGDVRQGPVDIAKANVEKHKLSDKIEVRLGSGLSVIEKGEVDTVIIAGMGGQLISEILSADTEKARECNLVLQPMNAQYELRKYLISNGFSITDEDIAIERFKVYNIMNVINKPQKEFDNDIEYHLPKYLVNHKYYKNLYDKKHR
;
A
#
# COMPACT_ATOMS: atom_id res chain seq x y z
N ILE A 1 6.68 -0.08 -2.78
CA ILE A 1 6.62 -0.32 -4.23
C ILE A 1 6.10 0.94 -4.92
N GLY A 2 6.69 1.32 -6.08
CA GLY A 2 6.42 2.60 -6.74
C GLY A 2 6.93 3.78 -5.93
N THR A 3 8.20 3.72 -5.55
CA THR A 3 8.75 4.61 -4.51
C THR A 3 8.88 6.06 -4.93
N ASP A 4 8.92 6.32 -6.26
CA ASP A 4 9.07 7.66 -6.85
C ASP A 4 10.24 8.44 -6.21
N HIS A 5 10.00 9.33 -5.28
CA HIS A 5 11.00 10.16 -4.60
C HIS A 5 11.55 9.59 -3.28
N ALA A 6 11.20 8.37 -2.91
CA ALA A 6 11.54 7.70 -1.65
C ALA A 6 11.07 8.46 -0.37
N TYR A 7 10.01 9.26 -0.44
CA TYR A 7 9.51 9.99 0.73
C TYR A 7 9.06 9.07 1.86
N ILE A 8 8.31 8.00 1.56
CA ILE A 8 7.86 7.03 2.56
C ILE A 8 9.04 6.28 3.17
N PRO A 9 9.98 5.68 2.41
CA PRO A 9 11.20 5.07 2.94
C PRO A 9 11.96 5.98 3.90
N ILE A 10 12.23 7.22 3.47
CA ILE A 10 12.96 8.20 4.28
C ILE A 10 12.20 8.54 5.58
N TYR A 11 10.89 8.70 5.50
CA TYR A 11 10.04 8.96 6.67
C TYR A 11 10.09 7.81 7.68
N LEU A 12 9.95 6.58 7.21
CA LEU A 12 9.94 5.38 8.06
C LEU A 12 11.25 5.23 8.83
N VAL A 13 12.39 5.37 8.15
CA VAL A 13 13.71 5.23 8.77
C VAL A 13 14.02 6.40 9.73
N LYS A 14 13.66 7.63 9.35
CA LYS A 14 13.90 8.80 10.21
C LYS A 14 13.07 8.84 11.49
N ASN A 15 11.94 8.15 11.51
CA ASN A 15 11.06 8.07 12.68
C ASN A 15 11.18 6.73 13.42
N ASP A 16 12.23 5.94 13.15
CA ASP A 16 12.50 4.64 13.75
C ASP A 16 11.32 3.65 13.62
N LEU A 17 10.54 3.78 12.54
CA LEU A 17 9.42 2.90 12.20
C LEU A 17 9.87 1.68 11.37
N ALA A 18 11.05 1.74 10.78
CA ALA A 18 11.71 0.64 10.09
C ALA A 18 13.22 0.77 10.24
N GLU A 19 13.90 -0.34 10.48
CA GLU A 19 15.37 -0.40 10.58
C GLU A 19 16.00 -0.37 9.20
N TYR A 20 15.37 -1.05 8.23
CA TYR A 20 15.83 -1.16 6.85
C TYR A 20 14.63 -1.12 5.89
N VAL A 21 14.80 -0.48 4.73
CA VAL A 21 13.75 -0.35 3.71
C VAL A 21 14.30 -0.61 2.31
N ILE A 22 13.58 -1.43 1.54
CA ILE A 22 13.80 -1.59 0.11
C ILE A 22 12.79 -0.71 -0.63
N ALA A 23 13.28 0.22 -1.43
CA ALA A 23 12.49 1.15 -2.21
C ALA A 23 12.55 0.76 -3.70
N GLY A 24 11.44 0.25 -4.24
CA GLY A 24 11.38 -0.24 -5.63
C GLY A 24 10.58 0.66 -6.55
N ASP A 25 11.03 0.85 -7.78
CA ASP A 25 10.26 1.44 -8.88
C ASP A 25 10.59 0.74 -10.20
N VAL A 26 9.61 0.71 -11.12
CA VAL A 26 9.77 0.08 -12.44
C VAL A 26 10.49 0.98 -13.45
N ARG A 27 10.59 2.28 -13.18
CA ARG A 27 11.16 3.27 -14.07
C ARG A 27 12.49 3.80 -13.56
N GLN A 28 13.48 3.91 -14.45
CA GLN A 28 14.83 4.38 -14.11
C GLN A 28 14.84 5.80 -13.53
N GLY A 29 14.09 6.74 -14.10
CA GLY A 29 14.03 8.12 -13.62
C GLY A 29 13.62 8.25 -12.15
N PRO A 30 12.49 7.69 -11.71
CA PRO A 30 12.13 7.60 -10.29
C PRO A 30 13.19 6.92 -9.42
N VAL A 31 13.81 5.85 -9.88
CA VAL A 31 14.91 5.19 -9.16
C VAL A 31 16.10 6.13 -8.94
N ASP A 32 16.49 6.90 -9.94
CA ASP A 32 17.60 7.85 -9.84
C ASP A 32 17.27 9.00 -8.86
N ILE A 33 16.04 9.52 -8.92
CA ILE A 33 15.55 10.53 -7.97
C ILE A 33 15.52 9.99 -6.54
N ALA A 34 15.00 8.76 -6.37
CA ALA A 34 14.96 8.11 -5.06
C ALA A 34 16.36 7.93 -4.48
N LYS A 35 17.33 7.44 -5.26
CA LYS A 35 18.74 7.30 -4.83
C LYS A 35 19.33 8.64 -4.39
N ALA A 36 19.18 9.70 -5.20
CA ALA A 36 19.67 11.02 -4.87
C ALA A 36 19.04 11.57 -3.56
N ASN A 37 17.77 11.34 -3.34
CA ASN A 37 17.10 11.76 -2.11
C ASN A 37 17.57 10.95 -0.90
N VAL A 38 17.74 9.66 -1.01
CA VAL A 38 18.27 8.79 0.05
C VAL A 38 19.69 9.23 0.44
N GLU A 39 20.56 9.48 -0.54
CA GLU A 39 21.91 9.97 -0.33
C GLU A 39 21.94 11.35 0.34
N LYS A 40 21.13 12.30 -0.15
CA LYS A 40 20.96 13.63 0.45
C LYS A 40 20.58 13.56 1.93
N HIS A 41 19.83 12.54 2.33
CA HIS A 41 19.41 12.33 3.72
C HIS A 41 20.40 11.46 4.51
N LYS A 42 21.49 11.01 3.89
CA LYS A 42 22.54 10.14 4.48
C LYS A 42 21.95 8.82 5.04
N LEU A 43 21.05 8.20 4.27
CA LEU A 43 20.35 6.96 4.66
C LEU A 43 20.66 5.78 3.71
N SER A 44 21.74 5.86 2.93
CA SER A 44 22.10 4.82 1.95
C SER A 44 22.52 3.50 2.59
N ASP A 45 22.83 3.48 3.87
CA ASP A 45 23.10 2.29 4.68
C ASP A 45 21.82 1.59 5.19
N LYS A 46 20.68 2.30 5.16
CA LYS A 46 19.39 1.82 5.67
C LYS A 46 18.28 1.72 4.61
N ILE A 47 18.46 2.36 3.45
CA ILE A 47 17.49 2.36 2.35
C ILE A 47 18.18 1.91 1.07
N GLU A 48 17.79 0.75 0.57
CA GLU A 48 18.23 0.25 -0.74
C GLU A 48 17.21 0.60 -1.81
N VAL A 49 17.65 1.20 -2.92
CA VAL A 49 16.76 1.55 -4.05
C VAL A 49 17.01 0.59 -5.21
N ARG A 50 15.96 -0.11 -5.62
CA ARG A 50 16.01 -1.14 -6.67
C ARG A 50 15.10 -0.80 -7.86
N LEU A 51 15.62 -1.07 -9.07
CA LEU A 51 14.82 -1.03 -10.30
C LEU A 51 14.16 -2.40 -10.52
N GLY A 52 12.84 -2.43 -10.68
CA GLY A 52 12.09 -3.66 -10.95
C GLY A 52 10.59 -3.46 -10.88
N SER A 53 9.84 -4.46 -11.35
CA SER A 53 8.37 -4.41 -11.42
C SER A 53 7.74 -5.04 -10.18
N GLY A 54 6.90 -4.28 -9.47
CA GLY A 54 6.12 -4.79 -8.34
C GLY A 54 6.98 -5.51 -7.31
N LEU A 55 6.59 -6.72 -6.91
CA LEU A 55 7.29 -7.52 -5.91
C LEU A 55 8.57 -8.21 -6.41
N SER A 56 8.93 -8.05 -7.68
CA SER A 56 10.21 -8.58 -8.19
C SER A 56 11.44 -7.89 -7.60
N VAL A 57 11.26 -6.72 -6.98
CA VAL A 57 12.34 -5.97 -6.32
C VAL A 57 12.78 -6.55 -4.97
N ILE A 58 12.03 -7.51 -4.44
CA ILE A 58 12.35 -8.18 -3.17
C ILE A 58 12.53 -9.68 -3.37
N GLU A 59 13.35 -10.29 -2.53
CA GLU A 59 13.46 -11.74 -2.44
C GLU A 59 12.46 -12.31 -1.43
N LYS A 60 12.21 -13.61 -1.51
CA LYS A 60 11.33 -14.32 -0.59
C LYS A 60 11.86 -14.26 0.84
N GLY A 61 11.03 -13.81 1.79
CA GLY A 61 11.40 -13.67 3.20
C GLY A 61 12.35 -12.50 3.52
N GLU A 62 12.63 -11.61 2.54
CA GLU A 62 13.54 -10.48 2.72
C GLU A 62 12.90 -9.32 3.51
N VAL A 63 11.58 -9.19 3.45
CA VAL A 63 10.83 -8.15 4.16
C VAL A 63 9.62 -8.75 4.87
N ASP A 64 9.18 -8.14 5.95
CA ASP A 64 7.97 -8.51 6.70
C ASP A 64 6.74 -7.70 6.29
N THR A 65 6.94 -6.53 5.70
CA THR A 65 5.88 -5.59 5.34
C THR A 65 6.11 -4.99 3.96
N VAL A 66 5.05 -4.95 3.15
CA VAL A 66 5.04 -4.31 1.83
C VAL A 66 4.05 -3.15 1.83
N ILE A 67 4.54 -1.97 1.44
CA ILE A 67 3.71 -0.77 1.28
C ILE A 67 3.53 -0.49 -0.22
N ILE A 68 2.28 -0.40 -0.69
CA ILE A 68 1.91 0.02 -2.05
C ILE A 68 0.92 1.18 -1.94
N ALA A 69 1.36 2.38 -2.21
CA ALA A 69 0.56 3.58 -2.06
C ALA A 69 0.59 4.46 -3.31
N GLY A 70 -0.50 5.22 -3.54
CA GLY A 70 -0.59 6.16 -4.65
C GLY A 70 -0.88 5.51 -6.00
N MET A 71 -1.32 4.25 -6.03
CA MET A 71 -1.65 3.51 -7.25
C MET A 71 -3.15 3.22 -7.35
N GLY A 72 -3.64 2.89 -8.56
CA GLY A 72 -5.01 2.38 -8.72
C GLY A 72 -5.17 1.00 -8.09
N GLY A 73 -6.35 0.71 -7.51
CA GLY A 73 -6.61 -0.58 -6.87
C GLY A 73 -6.46 -1.77 -7.81
N GLN A 74 -6.78 -1.60 -9.10
CA GLN A 74 -6.56 -2.64 -10.10
C GLN A 74 -5.06 -2.94 -10.29
N LEU A 75 -4.22 -1.92 -10.41
CA LEU A 75 -2.77 -2.09 -10.52
C LEU A 75 -2.17 -2.74 -9.26
N ILE A 76 -2.67 -2.37 -8.07
CA ILE A 76 -2.27 -3.04 -6.81
C ILE A 76 -2.62 -4.53 -6.89
N SER A 77 -3.83 -4.89 -7.32
CA SER A 77 -4.24 -6.29 -7.47
C SER A 77 -3.35 -7.05 -8.49
N GLU A 78 -2.99 -6.42 -9.60
CA GLU A 78 -2.08 -6.99 -10.60
C GLU A 78 -0.67 -7.23 -10.03
N ILE A 79 -0.13 -6.29 -9.24
CA ILE A 79 1.17 -6.45 -8.57
C ILE A 79 1.15 -7.61 -7.57
N LEU A 80 0.09 -7.73 -6.77
CA LEU A 80 -0.04 -8.82 -5.80
C LEU A 80 -0.26 -10.18 -6.46
N SER A 81 -1.01 -10.22 -7.58
CA SER A 81 -1.27 -11.46 -8.32
C SER A 81 -0.05 -11.95 -9.10
N ALA A 82 0.83 -11.06 -9.54
CA ALA A 82 2.05 -11.41 -10.27
C ALA A 82 3.04 -12.20 -9.40
N ASP A 83 3.02 -12.02 -8.07
CA ASP A 83 3.84 -12.80 -7.13
C ASP A 83 3.07 -13.01 -5.81
N THR A 84 2.04 -13.84 -5.90
CA THR A 84 1.14 -14.11 -4.77
C THR A 84 1.86 -14.76 -3.59
N GLU A 85 2.92 -15.55 -3.82
CA GLU A 85 3.68 -16.19 -2.72
C GLU A 85 4.37 -15.14 -1.86
N LYS A 86 5.11 -14.20 -2.47
CA LYS A 86 5.73 -13.11 -1.71
C LYS A 86 4.71 -12.21 -1.02
N ALA A 87 3.59 -11.89 -1.72
CA ALA A 87 2.51 -11.11 -1.13
C ALA A 87 1.93 -11.76 0.14
N ARG A 88 1.84 -13.10 0.16
CA ARG A 88 1.30 -13.87 1.30
C ARG A 88 2.25 -13.96 2.49
N GLU A 89 3.54 -13.76 2.30
CA GLU A 89 4.53 -13.79 3.37
C GLU A 89 4.64 -12.45 4.12
N CYS A 90 4.03 -11.39 3.57
CA CYS A 90 4.15 -10.03 4.11
C CYS A 90 2.82 -9.51 4.69
N ASN A 91 2.93 -8.63 5.67
CA ASN A 91 1.86 -7.68 5.96
C ASN A 91 1.80 -6.65 4.83
N LEU A 92 0.60 -6.30 4.37
CA LEU A 92 0.42 -5.34 3.29
C LEU A 92 -0.22 -4.06 3.82
N VAL A 93 0.36 -2.91 3.47
CA VAL A 93 -0.23 -1.60 3.70
C VAL A 93 -0.55 -1.00 2.33
N LEU A 94 -1.82 -0.93 1.99
CA LEU A 94 -2.29 -0.58 0.66
C LEU A 94 -3.05 0.75 0.69
N GLN A 95 -2.67 1.67 -0.20
CA GLN A 95 -3.40 2.93 -0.37
C GLN A 95 -3.83 3.08 -1.84
N PRO A 96 -5.02 2.59 -2.21
CA PRO A 96 -5.57 2.76 -3.55
C PRO A 96 -6.11 4.16 -3.78
N MET A 97 -5.73 4.79 -4.90
CA MET A 97 -6.26 6.10 -5.32
C MET A 97 -7.69 6.00 -5.86
N ASN A 98 -8.03 4.87 -6.48
CA ASN A 98 -9.34 4.51 -7.02
C ASN A 98 -9.56 3.00 -6.94
N ALA A 99 -10.67 2.48 -7.46
CA ALA A 99 -10.99 1.05 -7.52
C ALA A 99 -10.84 0.31 -6.16
N GLN A 100 -11.24 0.98 -5.05
CA GLN A 100 -11.17 0.39 -3.70
C GLN A 100 -12.11 -0.82 -3.56
N TYR A 101 -13.25 -0.79 -4.23
CA TYR A 101 -14.22 -1.87 -4.27
C TYR A 101 -13.60 -3.14 -4.90
N GLU A 102 -13.02 -2.99 -6.08
CA GLU A 102 -12.38 -4.08 -6.82
C GLU A 102 -11.20 -4.65 -6.05
N LEU A 103 -10.40 -3.78 -5.42
CA LEU A 103 -9.27 -4.22 -4.60
C LEU A 103 -9.74 -5.03 -3.38
N ARG A 104 -10.78 -4.58 -2.65
CA ARG A 104 -11.33 -5.35 -1.52
C ARG A 104 -11.87 -6.71 -1.97
N LYS A 105 -12.60 -6.76 -3.09
CA LYS A 105 -13.06 -8.03 -3.66
C LYS A 105 -11.89 -8.95 -4.00
N TYR A 106 -10.87 -8.43 -4.69
CA TYR A 106 -9.68 -9.19 -5.01
C TYR A 106 -9.02 -9.78 -3.75
N LEU A 107 -8.78 -8.95 -2.75
CA LEU A 107 -8.10 -9.38 -1.51
C LEU A 107 -8.86 -10.52 -0.82
N ILE A 108 -10.15 -10.34 -0.57
CA ILE A 108 -10.98 -11.31 0.14
C ILE A 108 -11.11 -12.62 -0.66
N SER A 109 -11.37 -12.54 -1.97
CA SER A 109 -11.48 -13.72 -2.85
C SER A 109 -10.16 -14.48 -3.01
N ASN A 110 -9.02 -13.84 -2.75
CA ASN A 110 -7.70 -14.46 -2.81
C ASN A 110 -7.13 -14.84 -1.43
N GLY A 111 -7.97 -14.89 -0.39
CA GLY A 111 -7.59 -15.40 0.93
C GLY A 111 -6.81 -14.43 1.80
N PHE A 112 -6.90 -13.13 1.51
CA PHE A 112 -6.41 -12.08 2.38
C PHE A 112 -7.51 -11.55 3.30
N SER A 113 -7.11 -11.02 4.46
CA SER A 113 -7.97 -10.32 5.41
C SER A 113 -7.59 -8.84 5.46
N ILE A 114 -8.58 -7.97 5.36
CA ILE A 114 -8.42 -6.56 5.68
C ILE A 114 -8.65 -6.43 7.19
N THR A 115 -7.57 -6.26 7.95
CA THR A 115 -7.63 -6.26 9.42
C THR A 115 -7.99 -4.92 10.01
N ASP A 116 -7.67 -3.85 9.29
CA ASP A 116 -7.96 -2.48 9.68
C ASP A 116 -7.93 -1.56 8.46
N GLU A 117 -8.65 -0.45 8.54
CA GLU A 117 -8.56 0.62 7.56
C GLU A 117 -8.53 1.99 8.24
N ASP A 118 -7.81 2.92 7.64
CA ASP A 118 -7.74 4.32 8.09
C ASP A 118 -8.10 5.26 6.95
N ILE A 119 -8.51 6.47 7.31
CA ILE A 119 -8.84 7.55 6.38
C ILE A 119 -7.95 8.75 6.67
N ALA A 120 -7.13 9.12 5.71
CA ALA A 120 -6.34 10.34 5.76
C ALA A 120 -6.92 11.41 4.84
N ILE A 121 -6.77 12.68 5.23
CA ILE A 121 -7.19 13.83 4.42
C ILE A 121 -6.00 14.75 4.20
N GLU A 122 -5.79 15.11 2.95
CA GLU A 122 -4.87 16.18 2.56
C GLU A 122 -5.64 17.21 1.72
N ARG A 123 -5.86 18.41 2.29
CA ARG A 123 -6.69 19.46 1.69
C ARG A 123 -8.11 18.93 1.41
N PHE A 124 -8.45 18.70 0.13
CA PHE A 124 -9.75 18.15 -0.31
C PHE A 124 -9.65 16.69 -0.80
N LYS A 125 -8.47 16.09 -0.73
CA LYS A 125 -8.27 14.68 -1.13
C LYS A 125 -8.49 13.77 0.08
N VAL A 126 -9.22 12.69 -0.14
CA VAL A 126 -9.49 11.65 0.86
C VAL A 126 -8.78 10.38 0.44
N TYR A 127 -7.96 9.85 1.31
CA TYR A 127 -7.19 8.62 1.10
C TYR A 127 -7.71 7.53 2.03
N ASN A 128 -7.90 6.34 1.49
CA ASN A 128 -8.25 5.15 2.27
C ASN A 128 -7.03 4.24 2.32
N ILE A 129 -6.62 3.85 3.51
CA ILE A 129 -5.45 3.03 3.78
C ILE A 129 -5.93 1.70 4.35
N MET A 130 -5.47 0.58 3.81
CA MET A 130 -5.88 -0.77 4.20
C MET A 130 -4.68 -1.52 4.78
N ASN A 131 -4.83 -2.07 5.98
CA ASN A 131 -3.91 -3.06 6.54
C ASN A 131 -4.41 -4.46 6.22
N VAL A 132 -3.56 -5.28 5.62
CA VAL A 132 -3.95 -6.56 5.04
C VAL A 132 -2.96 -7.65 5.45
N ILE A 133 -3.47 -8.83 5.77
CA ILE A 133 -2.67 -10.00 6.09
C ILE A 133 -3.11 -11.23 5.29
N ASN A 134 -2.22 -12.21 5.16
CA ASN A 134 -2.53 -13.50 4.57
C ASN A 134 -3.33 -14.38 5.57
N LYS A 135 -4.62 -14.17 5.61
CA LYS A 135 -5.56 -14.97 6.39
C LYS A 135 -6.94 -14.90 5.72
N PRO A 136 -7.62 -16.03 5.47
CA PRO A 136 -8.96 -15.99 4.92
C PRO A 136 -9.92 -15.19 5.81
N GLN A 137 -10.74 -14.38 5.18
CA GLN A 137 -11.82 -13.63 5.84
C GLN A 137 -13.13 -13.98 5.13
N LYS A 138 -14.25 -13.97 5.88
CA LYS A 138 -15.57 -14.09 5.32
C LYS A 138 -15.84 -12.92 4.37
N GLU A 139 -16.48 -13.19 3.24
CA GLU A 139 -16.98 -12.13 2.36
C GLU A 139 -17.96 -11.20 3.10
N PHE A 140 -18.03 -9.96 2.67
CA PHE A 140 -18.99 -9.02 3.22
C PHE A 140 -20.42 -9.47 2.89
N ASP A 141 -21.36 -9.21 3.81
CA ASP A 141 -22.74 -9.67 3.68
C ASP A 141 -23.50 -9.00 2.52
N ASN A 142 -23.06 -7.83 2.10
CA ASN A 142 -23.64 -7.12 0.96
C ASN A 142 -22.59 -6.31 0.20
N ASP A 143 -22.90 -5.99 -1.03
CA ASP A 143 -22.01 -5.34 -1.98
C ASP A 143 -21.60 -3.91 -1.56
N ILE A 144 -22.47 -3.22 -0.82
CA ILE A 144 -22.19 -1.85 -0.36
C ILE A 144 -21.02 -1.79 0.62
N GLU A 145 -20.77 -2.85 1.37
CA GLU A 145 -19.66 -2.92 2.34
C GLU A 145 -18.28 -2.96 1.66
N TYR A 146 -18.22 -3.43 0.41
CA TYR A 146 -17.01 -3.32 -0.40
C TYR A 146 -16.71 -1.87 -0.82
N HIS A 147 -17.73 -1.01 -0.89
CA HIS A 147 -17.56 0.41 -1.16
C HIS A 147 -17.29 1.21 0.11
N LEU A 148 -18.06 0.93 1.17
CA LEU A 148 -18.08 1.66 2.44
C LEU A 148 -18.18 0.66 3.60
N PRO A 149 -17.05 0.13 4.09
CA PRO A 149 -17.05 -0.84 5.17
C PRO A 149 -17.70 -0.29 6.46
N LYS A 150 -18.55 -1.09 7.09
CA LYS A 150 -19.29 -0.71 8.31
C LYS A 150 -18.38 -0.30 9.46
N TYR A 151 -17.20 -0.92 9.59
CA TYR A 151 -16.26 -0.60 10.67
C TYR A 151 -15.63 0.80 10.55
N LEU A 152 -15.72 1.45 9.38
CA LEU A 152 -15.30 2.84 9.22
C LEU A 152 -16.37 3.87 9.62
N VAL A 153 -17.61 3.48 9.90
CA VAL A 153 -18.74 4.40 10.18
C VAL A 153 -18.43 5.38 11.32
N ASN A 154 -17.69 4.92 12.33
CA ASN A 154 -17.30 5.76 13.46
C ASN A 154 -15.97 6.52 13.24
N HIS A 155 -15.33 6.40 12.09
CA HIS A 155 -14.10 7.12 11.81
C HIS A 155 -14.41 8.61 11.62
N LYS A 156 -13.58 9.49 12.24
CA LYS A 156 -13.76 10.97 12.21
C LYS A 156 -13.93 11.55 10.80
N TYR A 157 -13.35 10.89 9.78
CA TYR A 157 -13.41 11.31 8.40
C TYR A 157 -14.35 10.45 7.52
N TYR A 158 -15.19 9.61 8.12
CA TYR A 158 -16.10 8.76 7.35
C TYR A 158 -17.01 9.55 6.41
N LYS A 159 -17.55 10.68 6.88
CA LYS A 159 -18.39 11.57 6.05
C LYS A 159 -17.64 12.04 4.79
N ASN A 160 -16.37 12.38 4.90
CA ASN A 160 -15.57 12.81 3.75
C ASN A 160 -15.38 11.68 2.73
N LEU A 161 -15.19 10.43 3.21
CA LEU A 161 -15.11 9.25 2.36
C LEU A 161 -16.46 8.99 1.66
N TYR A 162 -17.56 9.07 2.39
CA TYR A 162 -18.92 8.92 1.87
C TYR A 162 -19.20 9.94 0.77
N ASP A 163 -18.96 11.22 1.00
CA ASP A 163 -19.19 12.31 0.04
C ASP A 163 -18.32 12.17 -1.22
N LYS A 164 -17.11 11.64 -1.08
CA LYS A 164 -16.22 11.33 -2.24
C LYS A 164 -16.81 10.25 -3.14
N LYS A 165 -17.52 9.28 -2.57
CA LYS A 165 -18.10 8.16 -3.33
C LYS A 165 -19.40 8.52 -4.05
N HIS A 166 -20.05 9.61 -3.66
CA HIS A 166 -21.32 10.06 -4.20
C HIS A 166 -21.21 11.30 -5.11
N ARG A 167 -19.99 11.71 -5.45
CA ARG A 167 -19.67 12.71 -6.48
C ARG A 167 -19.26 12.04 -7.79
#